data_93a9a610e2362811b6897eae61b79a6b
#
_entry.id   93a9a610e2362811b6897eae61b79a6b
#
_cell.length_a   1.000
_cell.length_b   1.000
_cell.length_c   1.000
_cell.angle_alpha   90.00
_cell.angle_beta   90.00
_cell.angle_gamma   90.00
#
_symmetry.space_group_name_H-M   'P 1'
#
loop_
_entity.id
_entity.type
_entity.pdbx_description
1 polymer ?
#
loop_
_entity_poly.entity_id
_entity_poly.type
_entity_poly.pdbx_seq_one_letter_code
_entity_poly.pdbx_strand_id
1 'polypeptide(L)'
;MQHFFNFIVKYQYFLLFLLLETFAFSLTIYNNSYHKSVFINSTNQIVGGVLKHLNNFESYIDLKLNNQLLLKENTELKNKLEFLKTQKATVLDSSYLPFDQKYKYLSATVIRNEFTKLNNYLTIDKGTLDSVKIDLGVINEKGIIGVVNNTSKKYATVISILNQKSKINVKLKKTDYFGSLVWDGQHYNILQLIDLPRQALIHVGDTVVTGGQSTIFPLGIPVGRIQYIKTNNNYYTKIDIKLFNDMSAIGHVYLIINKDSNEIKTLENTDNIEHH
;
A
#
# COMPACT_ATOMS: atom_id res chain seq x y z
N MET A 1 38.89 -27.79 43.60
CA MET A 1 40.26 -27.82 43.09
C MET A 1 40.83 -29.23 42.89
N GLN A 2 40.60 -30.20 43.79
CA GLN A 2 41.07 -31.57 43.65
C GLN A 2 40.61 -32.30 42.39
N HIS A 3 39.36 -32.13 41.95
CA HIS A 3 38.86 -32.76 40.72
C HIS A 3 39.55 -32.29 39.46
N PHE A 4 39.95 -31.02 39.40
CA PHE A 4 40.68 -30.46 38.28
C PHE A 4 42.15 -30.98 38.21
N PHE A 5 42.77 -31.09 39.36
CA PHE A 5 44.11 -31.67 39.46
C PHE A 5 44.12 -33.15 39.05
N ASN A 6 43.18 -33.92 39.55
CA ASN A 6 43.03 -35.34 39.19
C ASN A 6 42.75 -35.55 37.70
N PHE A 7 42.00 -34.65 37.07
CA PHE A 7 41.76 -34.66 35.63
C PHE A 7 43.04 -34.44 34.84
N ILE A 8 43.85 -33.44 35.22
CA ILE A 8 45.12 -33.16 34.57
C ILE A 8 46.10 -34.34 34.71
N VAL A 9 46.25 -34.91 35.91
CA VAL A 9 47.13 -36.06 36.15
C VAL A 9 46.66 -37.30 35.39
N LYS A 10 45.35 -37.55 35.33
CA LYS A 10 44.78 -38.71 34.61
C LYS A 10 44.99 -38.64 33.10
N TYR A 11 44.93 -37.43 32.51
CA TYR A 11 45.02 -37.23 31.08
C TYR A 11 46.29 -36.50 30.64
N GLN A 12 47.34 -36.48 31.45
CA GLN A 12 48.58 -35.72 31.24
C GLN A 12 49.23 -35.98 29.88
N TYR A 13 49.31 -37.25 29.42
CA TYR A 13 49.91 -37.59 28.13
C TYR A 13 49.02 -37.12 26.97
N PHE A 14 47.74 -37.21 27.12
CA PHE A 14 46.81 -36.70 26.10
C PHE A 14 46.83 -35.18 25.99
N LEU A 15 46.86 -34.49 27.12
CA LEU A 15 46.97 -33.03 27.15
C LEU A 15 48.30 -32.55 26.57
N LEU A 16 49.42 -33.25 26.89
CA LEU A 16 50.71 -32.95 26.33
C LEU A 16 50.76 -33.18 24.81
N PHE A 17 50.17 -34.29 24.32
CA PHE A 17 49.99 -34.55 22.88
C PHE A 17 49.23 -33.41 22.21
N LEU A 18 48.09 -33.03 22.74
CA LEU A 18 47.22 -31.98 22.18
C LEU A 18 47.96 -30.62 22.17
N LEU A 19 48.75 -30.31 23.19
CA LEU A 19 49.58 -29.12 23.25
C LEU A 19 50.67 -29.11 22.18
N LEU A 20 51.39 -30.25 22.01
CA LEU A 20 52.39 -30.37 20.97
C LEU A 20 51.80 -30.33 19.56
N GLU A 21 50.64 -30.92 19.35
CA GLU A 21 49.94 -30.91 18.07
C GLU A 21 49.50 -29.50 17.70
N THR A 22 48.90 -28.76 18.63
CA THR A 22 48.51 -27.35 18.41
C THR A 22 49.72 -26.47 18.12
N PHE A 23 50.87 -26.72 18.80
CA PHE A 23 52.10 -26.00 18.55
C PHE A 23 52.71 -26.33 17.19
N ALA A 24 52.72 -27.61 16.77
CA ALA A 24 53.16 -28.05 15.45
C ALA A 24 52.29 -27.49 14.35
N PHE A 25 50.97 -27.47 14.56
CA PHE A 25 50.01 -26.90 13.62
C PHE A 25 50.20 -25.38 13.45
N SER A 26 50.46 -24.67 14.56
CA SER A 26 50.77 -23.23 14.56
C SER A 26 52.05 -22.93 13.78
N LEU A 27 53.11 -23.72 13.98
CA LEU A 27 54.36 -23.56 13.23
C LEU A 27 54.22 -23.85 11.74
N THR A 28 53.38 -24.85 11.37
CA THR A 28 53.12 -25.20 9.98
C THR A 28 52.39 -24.08 9.25
N ILE A 29 51.43 -23.44 9.89
CA ILE A 29 50.72 -22.27 9.33
C ILE A 29 51.64 -21.05 9.22
N TYR A 30 52.49 -20.84 10.25
CA TYR A 30 53.36 -19.67 10.29
C TYR A 30 54.48 -19.72 9.25
N ASN A 31 55.06 -20.91 9.00
CA ASN A 31 56.25 -21.06 8.16
C ASN A 31 55.91 -21.31 6.65
N ASN A 32 54.71 -21.77 6.32
CA ASN A 32 54.34 -22.04 4.93
C ASN A 32 53.33 -21.01 4.39
N SER A 33 53.76 -20.17 3.44
CA SER A 33 52.95 -19.17 2.79
C SER A 33 51.70 -19.74 2.10
N TYR A 34 51.75 -20.95 1.62
CA TYR A 34 50.64 -21.66 1.01
C TYR A 34 49.52 -21.99 2.03
N HIS A 35 49.87 -22.57 3.17
CA HIS A 35 48.91 -22.89 4.23
C HIS A 35 48.29 -21.64 4.87
N LYS A 36 49.09 -20.58 4.99
CA LYS A 36 48.61 -19.27 5.47
C LYS A 36 47.58 -18.66 4.53
N SER A 37 47.78 -18.77 3.22
CA SER A 37 46.85 -18.26 2.22
C SER A 37 45.53 -19.04 2.22
N VAL A 38 45.58 -20.38 2.29
CA VAL A 38 44.38 -21.24 2.34
C VAL A 38 43.60 -21.01 3.64
N PHE A 39 44.30 -20.86 4.79
CA PHE A 39 43.63 -20.60 6.08
C PHE A 39 42.95 -19.22 6.08
N ILE A 40 43.62 -18.15 5.62
CA ILE A 40 43.03 -16.81 5.50
C ILE A 40 41.84 -16.80 4.54
N ASN A 41 41.94 -17.47 3.39
CA ASN A 41 40.85 -17.53 2.43
C ASN A 41 39.65 -18.32 2.96
N SER A 42 39.86 -19.42 3.67
CA SER A 42 38.78 -20.19 4.31
C SER A 42 38.10 -19.41 5.44
N THR A 43 38.90 -18.70 6.27
CA THR A 43 38.38 -17.84 7.33
C THR A 43 37.57 -16.67 6.73
N ASN A 44 38.07 -16.03 5.66
CA ASN A 44 37.34 -14.96 4.97
C ASN A 44 36.03 -15.44 4.33
N GLN A 45 35.96 -16.66 3.84
CA GLN A 45 34.69 -17.23 3.31
C GLN A 45 33.65 -17.44 4.42
N ILE A 46 34.06 -17.96 5.57
CA ILE A 46 33.14 -18.20 6.70
C ILE A 46 32.71 -16.87 7.32
N VAL A 47 33.64 -15.95 7.59
CA VAL A 47 33.36 -14.63 8.15
C VAL A 47 32.57 -13.78 7.17
N GLY A 48 32.91 -13.82 5.88
CA GLY A 48 32.17 -13.14 4.83
C GLY A 48 30.74 -13.66 4.67
N GLY A 49 30.52 -14.97 4.83
CA GLY A 49 29.19 -15.57 4.85
C GLY A 49 28.32 -15.09 6.01
N VAL A 50 28.87 -15.09 7.21
CA VAL A 50 28.19 -14.59 8.43
C VAL A 50 27.89 -13.09 8.34
N LEU A 51 28.89 -12.28 7.93
CA LEU A 51 28.72 -10.84 7.74
C LEU A 51 27.67 -10.52 6.66
N LYS A 52 27.62 -11.29 5.57
CA LYS A 52 26.60 -11.11 4.53
C LYS A 52 25.18 -11.39 5.05
N HIS A 53 25.02 -12.37 5.92
CA HIS A 53 23.73 -12.63 6.56
C HIS A 53 23.33 -11.53 7.55
N LEU A 54 24.29 -11.01 8.33
CA LEU A 54 24.06 -9.88 9.25
C LEU A 54 23.71 -8.60 8.48
N ASN A 55 24.46 -8.26 7.43
CA ASN A 55 24.18 -7.09 6.59
C ASN A 55 22.82 -7.19 5.87
N ASN A 56 22.40 -8.39 5.46
CA ASN A 56 21.08 -8.60 4.89
C ASN A 56 19.96 -8.37 5.93
N PHE A 57 20.19 -8.68 7.19
CA PHE A 57 19.25 -8.43 8.29
C PHE A 57 19.13 -6.94 8.61
N GLU A 58 20.25 -6.23 8.70
CA GLU A 58 20.28 -4.77 8.89
C GLU A 58 19.61 -4.05 7.71
N SER A 59 19.93 -4.43 6.47
CA SER A 59 19.34 -3.83 5.28
C SER A 59 17.83 -4.05 5.20
N TYR A 60 17.31 -5.19 5.68
CA TYR A 60 15.88 -5.45 5.72
C TYR A 60 15.14 -4.58 6.77
N ILE A 61 15.76 -4.38 7.94
CA ILE A 61 15.21 -3.50 8.98
C ILE A 61 15.24 -2.04 8.50
N ASP A 62 16.34 -1.60 7.90
CA ASP A 62 16.49 -0.26 7.32
C ASP A 62 15.49 -0.02 6.18
N LEU A 63 15.25 -1.02 5.33
CA LEU A 63 14.26 -0.92 4.26
C LEU A 63 12.85 -0.71 4.80
N LYS A 64 12.47 -1.42 5.87
CA LYS A 64 11.18 -1.25 6.53
C LYS A 64 11.03 0.15 7.15
N LEU A 65 12.07 0.60 7.86
CA LEU A 65 12.11 1.93 8.46
C LEU A 65 12.02 3.03 7.40
N ASN A 66 12.82 2.93 6.34
CA ASN A 66 12.81 3.88 5.23
C ASN A 66 11.46 3.91 4.52
N ASN A 67 10.79 2.76 4.31
CA ASN A 67 9.44 2.71 3.78
C ASN A 67 8.44 3.46 4.67
N GLN A 68 8.52 3.32 5.99
CA GLN A 68 7.64 4.04 6.91
C GLN A 68 7.90 5.55 6.89
N LEU A 69 9.17 5.98 6.83
CA LEU A 69 9.54 7.38 6.70
C LEU A 69 9.03 7.98 5.39
N LEU A 70 9.23 7.29 4.27
CA LEU A 70 8.72 7.71 2.96
C LEU A 70 7.20 7.80 2.92
N LEU A 71 6.48 6.87 3.57
CA LEU A 71 5.03 6.93 3.71
C LEU A 71 4.58 8.18 4.46
N LYS A 72 5.25 8.49 5.57
CA LYS A 72 4.97 9.69 6.36
C LYS A 72 5.23 10.95 5.55
N GLU A 73 6.38 11.05 4.89
CA GLU A 73 6.74 12.17 4.03
C GLU A 73 5.75 12.33 2.87
N ASN A 74 5.38 11.25 2.18
CA ASN A 74 4.37 11.29 1.13
C ASN A 74 3.00 11.76 1.65
N THR A 75 2.62 11.36 2.86
CA THR A 75 1.37 11.82 3.49
C THR A 75 1.41 13.32 3.77
N GLU A 76 2.53 13.82 4.30
CA GLU A 76 2.74 15.23 4.55
C GLU A 76 2.74 16.06 3.26
N LEU A 77 3.41 15.57 2.21
CA LEU A 77 3.42 16.22 0.89
C LEU A 77 2.03 16.26 0.25
N LYS A 78 1.25 15.17 0.35
CA LYS A 78 -0.15 15.15 -0.12
C LYS A 78 -1.00 16.18 0.62
N ASN A 79 -0.85 16.27 1.93
CA ASN A 79 -1.58 17.26 2.74
C ASN A 79 -1.16 18.71 2.40
N LYS A 80 0.14 18.97 2.22
CA LYS A 80 0.64 20.28 1.78
C LYS A 80 0.12 20.66 0.38
N LEU A 81 0.13 19.70 -0.54
CA LEU A 81 -0.35 19.93 -1.90
C LEU A 81 -1.84 20.27 -1.92
N GLU A 82 -2.64 19.58 -1.09
CA GLU A 82 -4.07 19.86 -0.97
C GLU A 82 -4.32 21.25 -0.34
N PHE A 83 -3.54 21.60 0.68
CA PHE A 83 -3.57 22.95 1.28
C PHE A 83 -3.27 24.03 0.24
N LEU A 84 -2.22 23.85 -0.59
CA LEU A 84 -1.85 24.81 -1.63
C LEU A 84 -2.90 24.92 -2.75
N LYS A 85 -3.56 23.82 -3.10
CA LYS A 85 -4.68 23.85 -4.07
C LYS A 85 -5.85 24.67 -3.55
N THR A 86 -6.21 24.47 -2.29
CA THR A 86 -7.28 25.23 -1.63
C THR A 86 -6.93 26.70 -1.59
N GLN A 87 -5.69 27.05 -1.24
CA GLN A 87 -5.20 28.44 -1.21
C GLN A 87 -5.26 29.11 -2.59
N LYS A 88 -4.87 28.40 -3.66
CA LYS A 88 -4.93 28.92 -5.03
C LYS A 88 -6.36 29.15 -5.50
N ALA A 89 -7.29 28.28 -5.15
CA ALA A 89 -8.71 28.43 -5.50
C ALA A 89 -9.34 29.67 -4.82
N THR A 90 -8.95 29.98 -3.59
CA THR A 90 -9.49 31.12 -2.82
C THR A 90 -8.93 32.45 -3.29
N VAL A 91 -7.71 32.52 -3.83
CA VAL A 91 -7.12 33.76 -4.39
C VAL A 91 -7.87 34.22 -5.66
N LEU A 92 -8.53 33.30 -6.37
CA LEU A 92 -9.34 33.61 -7.54
C LEU A 92 -10.76 34.12 -7.19
N ASP A 93 -11.22 33.84 -5.97
CA ASP A 93 -12.55 34.23 -5.49
C ASP A 93 -12.33 35.10 -4.23
N SER A 94 -12.50 36.44 -4.37
CA SER A 94 -12.11 37.44 -3.38
C SER A 94 -13.02 37.51 -2.13
N SER A 95 -13.58 36.39 -1.68
CA SER A 95 -14.29 36.31 -0.41
C SER A 95 -13.36 35.79 0.70
N TYR A 96 -13.18 36.61 1.74
CA TYR A 96 -12.46 36.31 2.99
C TYR A 96 -13.14 35.17 3.77
N LEU A 97 -12.96 33.93 3.35
CA LEU A 97 -13.29 32.75 4.16
C LEU A 97 -12.01 32.15 4.72
N PRO A 98 -12.00 31.70 5.98
CA PRO A 98 -10.82 31.03 6.54
C PRO A 98 -10.50 29.80 5.71
N PHE A 99 -9.22 29.67 5.31
CA PHE A 99 -8.71 28.55 4.54
C PHE A 99 -8.88 27.24 5.31
N ASP A 100 -9.94 26.50 5.07
CA ASP A 100 -10.04 25.15 5.59
C ASP A 100 -9.78 24.13 4.48
N GLN A 101 -8.78 23.27 4.73
CA GLN A 101 -8.41 22.20 3.81
C GLN A 101 -9.53 21.17 3.76
N LYS A 102 -10.19 21.02 2.61
CA LYS A 102 -11.33 20.10 2.42
C LYS A 102 -10.97 18.64 2.65
N TYR A 103 -9.83 18.20 2.13
CA TYR A 103 -9.38 16.81 2.21
C TYR A 103 -8.09 16.69 3.02
N LYS A 104 -8.04 15.68 3.91
CA LYS A 104 -6.86 15.29 4.66
C LYS A 104 -6.54 13.82 4.36
N TYR A 105 -5.26 13.49 4.23
CA TYR A 105 -4.79 12.14 3.97
C TYR A 105 -4.17 11.54 5.23
N LEU A 106 -4.47 10.26 5.47
CA LEU A 106 -3.90 9.45 6.54
C LEU A 106 -3.35 8.16 5.94
N SER A 107 -2.07 7.86 6.17
CA SER A 107 -1.44 6.61 5.71
C SER A 107 -1.81 5.43 6.58
N ALA A 108 -1.97 4.26 5.96
CA ALA A 108 -2.20 3.00 6.63
C ALA A 108 -1.50 1.85 5.90
N THR A 109 -1.22 0.77 6.63
CA THR A 109 -0.68 -0.47 6.08
C THR A 109 -1.79 -1.51 5.93
N VAL A 110 -1.79 -2.21 4.82
CA VAL A 110 -2.72 -3.33 4.59
C VAL A 110 -2.18 -4.56 5.29
N ILE A 111 -2.96 -5.11 6.25
CA ILE A 111 -2.62 -6.31 7.00
C ILE A 111 -3.13 -7.56 6.29
N ARG A 112 -4.31 -7.45 5.65
CA ARG A 112 -4.96 -8.53 4.90
C ARG A 112 -5.54 -7.97 3.63
N ASN A 113 -5.34 -8.67 2.52
CA ASN A 113 -5.91 -8.34 1.21
C ASN A 113 -6.58 -9.59 0.62
N GLU A 114 -7.87 -9.51 0.36
CA GLU A 114 -8.63 -10.52 -0.38
C GLU A 114 -8.95 -9.96 -1.77
N PHE A 115 -8.68 -10.74 -2.83
CA PHE A 115 -8.91 -10.33 -4.23
C PHE A 115 -9.44 -11.45 -5.13
N THR A 116 -9.67 -12.64 -4.58
CA THR A 116 -10.09 -13.84 -5.34
C THR A 116 -11.54 -14.26 -5.11
N LYS A 117 -12.24 -13.60 -4.17
CA LYS A 117 -13.64 -13.89 -3.84
C LYS A 117 -14.58 -12.96 -4.59
N LEU A 118 -15.89 -13.23 -4.58
CA LEU A 118 -16.91 -12.32 -5.11
C LEU A 118 -17.12 -11.08 -4.24
N ASN A 119 -16.89 -11.22 -2.92
CA ASN A 119 -16.95 -10.13 -1.96
C ASN A 119 -15.57 -9.98 -1.29
N ASN A 120 -14.73 -9.15 -1.85
CA ASN A 120 -13.36 -8.92 -1.40
C ASN A 120 -13.28 -7.76 -0.41
N TYR A 121 -12.49 -7.96 0.63
CA TYR A 121 -12.21 -6.97 1.68
C TYR A 121 -10.71 -6.87 1.94
N LEU A 122 -10.28 -5.69 2.37
CA LEU A 122 -8.95 -5.48 2.94
C LEU A 122 -9.10 -5.14 4.43
N THR A 123 -8.06 -5.44 5.22
CA THR A 123 -7.94 -4.98 6.60
C THR A 123 -6.72 -4.08 6.71
N ILE A 124 -6.88 -2.93 7.35
CA ILE A 124 -5.82 -1.93 7.55
C ILE A 124 -5.52 -1.72 9.04
N ASP A 125 -4.29 -1.29 9.35
CA ASP A 125 -3.75 -1.06 10.70
C ASP A 125 -4.14 0.29 11.32
N LYS A 126 -5.25 0.88 10.86
CA LYS A 126 -5.80 2.13 11.35
C LYS A 126 -7.27 1.97 11.73
N GLY A 127 -7.66 2.60 12.85
CA GLY A 127 -9.01 2.48 13.39
C GLY A 127 -9.57 3.79 13.94
N THR A 128 -10.57 3.70 14.79
CA THR A 128 -11.22 4.88 15.37
C THR A 128 -10.28 5.74 16.21
N LEU A 129 -9.23 5.15 16.81
CA LEU A 129 -8.19 5.91 17.53
C LEU A 129 -7.37 6.81 16.60
N ASP A 130 -7.30 6.46 15.32
CA ASP A 130 -6.62 7.26 14.27
C ASP A 130 -7.62 8.16 13.51
N SER A 131 -8.83 8.34 14.02
CA SER A 131 -9.92 9.11 13.38
C SER A 131 -10.47 8.46 12.10
N VAL A 132 -10.30 7.15 11.92
CA VAL A 132 -10.90 6.42 10.80
C VAL A 132 -12.39 6.24 11.05
N LYS A 133 -13.19 6.60 10.05
CA LYS A 133 -14.67 6.48 10.04
C LYS A 133 -15.09 5.62 8.86
N ILE A 134 -16.34 5.17 8.90
CA ILE A 134 -16.99 4.52 7.77
C ILE A 134 -17.11 5.52 6.61
N ASP A 135 -17.14 5.04 5.37
CA ASP A 135 -17.24 5.82 4.13
C ASP A 135 -16.02 6.69 3.80
N LEU A 136 -14.85 6.44 4.41
CA LEU A 136 -13.62 7.04 3.93
C LEU A 136 -13.14 6.33 2.66
N GLY A 137 -12.79 7.11 1.64
CA GLY A 137 -12.14 6.60 0.44
C GLY A 137 -10.73 6.11 0.73
N VAL A 138 -10.34 4.99 0.15
CA VAL A 138 -9.01 4.39 0.28
C VAL A 138 -8.35 4.33 -1.08
N ILE A 139 -7.15 4.89 -1.17
CA ILE A 139 -6.35 5.01 -2.40
C ILE A 139 -4.91 4.59 -2.16
N ASN A 140 -4.15 4.43 -3.25
CA ASN A 140 -2.68 4.43 -3.23
C ASN A 140 -2.13 5.40 -4.30
N GLU A 141 -0.87 5.27 -4.67
CA GLU A 141 -0.21 6.13 -5.67
C GLU A 141 -0.79 5.96 -7.07
N LYS A 142 -1.32 4.78 -7.38
CA LYS A 142 -1.84 4.43 -8.71
C LYS A 142 -3.33 4.69 -8.87
N GLY A 143 -4.08 4.83 -7.75
CA GLY A 143 -5.51 5.13 -7.81
C GLY A 143 -6.33 4.56 -6.66
N ILE A 144 -7.62 4.35 -6.91
CA ILE A 144 -8.59 3.89 -5.89
C ILE A 144 -8.36 2.41 -5.54
N ILE A 145 -8.61 2.08 -4.25
CA ILE A 145 -8.53 0.73 -3.70
C ILE A 145 -9.89 0.26 -3.20
N GLY A 146 -10.64 1.13 -2.51
CA GLY A 146 -11.91 0.77 -1.91
C GLY A 146 -12.47 1.85 -0.99
N VAL A 147 -13.43 1.47 -0.15
CA VAL A 147 -14.12 2.34 0.80
C VAL A 147 -14.16 1.66 2.17
N VAL A 148 -13.91 2.40 3.24
CA VAL A 148 -14.01 1.88 4.61
C VAL A 148 -15.44 1.46 4.92
N ASN A 149 -15.61 0.19 5.28
CA ASN A 149 -16.93 -0.40 5.58
C ASN A 149 -17.21 -0.51 7.08
N ASN A 150 -16.19 -0.87 7.86
CA ASN A 150 -16.34 -1.05 9.29
C ASN A 150 -15.04 -0.68 10.00
N THR A 151 -15.16 -0.25 11.27
CA THR A 151 -14.03 0.21 12.08
C THR A 151 -14.07 -0.38 13.48
N SER A 152 -12.89 -0.70 14.00
CA SER A 152 -12.65 -1.03 15.41
C SER A 152 -11.68 0.00 16.02
N LYS A 153 -11.30 -0.18 17.28
CA LYS A 153 -10.36 0.75 17.94
C LYS A 153 -9.05 0.95 17.16
N LYS A 154 -8.43 -0.15 16.68
CA LYS A 154 -7.09 -0.14 16.04
C LYS A 154 -7.09 -0.52 14.57
N TYR A 155 -8.17 -1.06 14.04
CA TYR A 155 -8.24 -1.61 12.70
C TYR A 155 -9.51 -1.17 11.99
N ALA A 156 -9.49 -1.20 10.67
CA ALA A 156 -10.68 -1.03 9.85
C ALA A 156 -10.72 -2.05 8.71
N THR A 157 -11.93 -2.36 8.24
CA THR A 157 -12.15 -3.14 7.03
C THR A 157 -12.57 -2.22 5.90
N VAL A 158 -12.08 -2.52 4.72
CA VAL A 158 -12.31 -1.77 3.47
C VAL A 158 -12.99 -2.69 2.47
N ILE A 159 -14.14 -2.29 1.94
CA ILE A 159 -14.72 -2.94 0.76
C ILE A 159 -13.82 -2.62 -0.42
N SER A 160 -13.27 -3.67 -1.05
CA SER A 160 -12.46 -3.52 -2.26
C SER A 160 -13.30 -3.02 -3.43
N ILE A 161 -12.66 -2.31 -4.37
CA ILE A 161 -13.29 -2.07 -5.69
C ILE A 161 -13.57 -3.37 -6.44
N LEU A 162 -12.87 -4.47 -6.10
CA LEU A 162 -13.15 -5.84 -6.53
C LEU A 162 -14.20 -6.50 -5.63
N ASN A 163 -15.34 -5.89 -5.45
CA ASN A 163 -16.46 -6.41 -4.69
C ASN A 163 -17.75 -6.16 -5.47
N GLN A 164 -18.60 -7.17 -5.64
CA GLN A 164 -19.84 -7.03 -6.39
C GLN A 164 -20.83 -6.01 -5.80
N LYS A 165 -20.66 -5.68 -4.51
CA LYS A 165 -21.47 -4.63 -3.84
C LYS A 165 -20.87 -3.24 -4.02
N SER A 166 -19.66 -3.13 -4.57
CA SER A 166 -18.99 -1.84 -4.78
C SER A 166 -19.53 -1.17 -6.03
N LYS A 167 -20.01 0.08 -5.88
CA LYS A 167 -20.40 0.95 -6.99
C LYS A 167 -19.79 2.33 -6.78
N ILE A 168 -18.89 2.73 -7.67
CA ILE A 168 -18.10 3.96 -7.51
C ILE A 168 -18.41 4.92 -8.66
N ASN A 169 -18.74 6.16 -8.31
CA ASN A 169 -18.92 7.23 -9.27
C ASN A 169 -17.61 7.59 -9.94
N VAL A 170 -17.57 7.54 -11.25
CA VAL A 170 -16.41 7.85 -12.09
C VAL A 170 -16.80 8.71 -13.27
N LYS A 171 -15.82 9.32 -13.92
CA LYS A 171 -15.99 10.01 -15.20
C LYS A 171 -14.82 9.75 -16.14
N LEU A 172 -15.01 10.04 -17.40
CA LEU A 172 -13.92 10.11 -18.37
C LEU A 172 -13.09 11.37 -18.13
N LYS A 173 -11.76 11.25 -18.15
CA LYS A 173 -10.86 12.37 -17.86
C LYS A 173 -10.98 13.52 -18.89
N LYS A 174 -11.27 13.19 -20.15
CA LYS A 174 -11.34 14.17 -21.26
C LYS A 174 -12.71 14.85 -21.40
N THR A 175 -13.75 14.23 -20.86
CA THR A 175 -15.13 14.69 -21.00
C THR A 175 -15.80 14.72 -19.63
N ASP A 176 -16.97 15.35 -19.55
CA ASP A 176 -17.75 15.37 -18.31
C ASP A 176 -18.85 14.30 -18.26
N TYR A 177 -18.68 13.20 -19.01
CA TYR A 177 -19.59 12.06 -18.93
C TYR A 177 -19.28 11.22 -17.70
N PHE A 178 -20.27 11.12 -16.82
CA PHE A 178 -20.23 10.32 -15.60
C PHE A 178 -20.77 8.92 -15.84
N GLY A 179 -20.32 7.98 -15.04
CA GLY A 179 -20.81 6.62 -15.00
C GLY A 179 -20.49 5.98 -13.66
N SER A 180 -20.81 4.71 -13.55
CA SER A 180 -20.56 3.89 -12.37
C SER A 180 -19.59 2.77 -12.68
N LEU A 181 -18.65 2.56 -11.80
CA LEU A 181 -17.68 1.47 -11.87
C LEU A 181 -18.17 0.32 -11.00
N VAL A 182 -18.26 -0.89 -11.58
CA VAL A 182 -18.67 -2.13 -10.92
C VAL A 182 -17.73 -3.27 -11.29
N TRP A 183 -17.73 -4.33 -10.49
CA TRP A 183 -16.95 -5.54 -10.75
C TRP A 183 -17.87 -6.74 -11.01
N ASP A 184 -17.60 -7.48 -12.10
CA ASP A 184 -18.36 -8.66 -12.51
C ASP A 184 -17.94 -9.97 -11.80
N GLY A 185 -16.88 -9.94 -11.00
CA GLY A 185 -16.37 -11.11 -10.29
C GLY A 185 -15.42 -12.00 -11.09
N GLN A 186 -15.03 -11.63 -12.32
CA GLN A 186 -14.25 -12.50 -13.20
C GLN A 186 -12.74 -12.23 -13.12
N HIS A 187 -12.31 -11.00 -13.36
CA HIS A 187 -10.89 -10.64 -13.46
C HIS A 187 -10.53 -9.59 -12.44
N TYR A 188 -9.49 -9.85 -11.63
CA TYR A 188 -9.04 -8.95 -10.56
C TYR A 188 -8.41 -7.63 -11.02
N ASN A 189 -8.20 -7.44 -12.31
CA ASN A 189 -7.62 -6.22 -12.90
C ASN A 189 -8.55 -5.52 -13.89
N ILE A 190 -9.80 -6.00 -14.04
CA ILE A 190 -10.80 -5.46 -14.98
C ILE A 190 -12.08 -5.15 -14.21
N LEU A 191 -12.58 -3.94 -14.40
CA LEU A 191 -13.89 -3.49 -13.92
C LEU A 191 -14.76 -3.08 -15.10
N GLN A 192 -16.08 -2.99 -14.89
CA GLN A 192 -17.02 -2.56 -15.91
C GLN A 192 -17.48 -1.14 -15.62
N LEU A 193 -17.54 -0.33 -16.66
CA LEU A 193 -18.16 0.99 -16.65
C LEU A 193 -19.61 0.86 -17.13
N ILE A 194 -20.55 1.21 -16.27
CA ILE A 194 -21.99 1.20 -16.52
C ILE A 194 -22.58 2.60 -16.32
N ASP A 195 -23.86 2.77 -16.61
CA ASP A 195 -24.62 4.02 -16.44
C ASP A 195 -24.05 5.21 -17.25
N LEU A 196 -23.33 4.94 -18.34
CA LEU A 196 -22.79 5.99 -19.21
C LEU A 196 -23.90 6.51 -20.16
N PRO A 197 -24.05 7.84 -20.34
CA PRO A 197 -25.00 8.40 -21.29
C PRO A 197 -24.74 7.87 -22.71
N ARG A 198 -25.83 7.64 -23.46
CA ARG A 198 -25.76 7.08 -24.84
C ARG A 198 -24.95 7.94 -25.82
N GLN A 199 -25.02 9.25 -25.64
CA GLN A 199 -24.30 10.24 -26.45
C GLN A 199 -22.82 10.38 -26.11
N ALA A 200 -22.34 9.69 -25.07
CA ALA A 200 -20.95 9.77 -24.67
C ALA A 200 -20.04 9.17 -25.76
N LEU A 201 -19.15 9.98 -26.28
CA LEU A 201 -18.10 9.51 -27.21
C LEU A 201 -16.94 8.95 -26.40
N ILE A 202 -16.70 7.65 -26.51
CA ILE A 202 -15.65 6.94 -25.80
C ILE A 202 -14.75 6.17 -26.78
N HIS A 203 -13.47 6.05 -26.41
CA HIS A 203 -12.49 5.31 -27.21
C HIS A 203 -11.68 4.38 -26.30
N VAL A 204 -11.23 3.27 -26.86
CA VAL A 204 -10.24 2.41 -26.21
C VAL A 204 -8.98 3.26 -25.90
N GLY A 205 -8.45 3.14 -24.68
CA GLY A 205 -7.32 3.96 -24.19
C GLY A 205 -7.72 5.21 -23.40
N ASP A 206 -9.01 5.62 -23.42
CA ASP A 206 -9.46 6.75 -22.61
C ASP A 206 -9.29 6.46 -21.11
N THR A 207 -8.84 7.49 -20.39
CA THR A 207 -8.58 7.39 -18.94
C THR A 207 -9.87 7.65 -18.16
N VAL A 208 -10.14 6.77 -17.21
CA VAL A 208 -11.25 6.89 -16.24
C VAL A 208 -10.69 7.38 -14.91
N VAL A 209 -11.37 8.36 -14.30
CA VAL A 209 -11.02 8.97 -13.01
C VAL A 209 -12.26 9.04 -12.11
N THR A 210 -12.07 9.28 -10.80
CA THR A 210 -13.20 9.53 -9.89
C THR A 210 -13.99 10.75 -10.33
N GLY A 211 -15.32 10.67 -10.23
CA GLY A 211 -16.25 11.68 -10.74
C GLY A 211 -16.42 12.89 -9.83
N GLY A 212 -16.08 12.77 -8.53
CA GLY A 212 -16.26 13.85 -7.56
C GLY A 212 -17.70 14.13 -7.11
N GLN A 213 -18.68 13.38 -7.62
CA GLN A 213 -20.10 13.45 -7.20
C GLN A 213 -20.36 12.54 -6.00
N SER A 214 -19.46 12.55 -5.04
CA SER A 214 -19.52 11.73 -3.81
C SER A 214 -18.70 12.40 -2.73
N THR A 215 -19.10 12.25 -1.49
CA THR A 215 -18.34 12.70 -0.32
C THR A 215 -17.11 11.84 -0.04
N ILE A 216 -16.97 10.70 -0.75
CA ILE A 216 -15.95 9.67 -0.49
C ILE A 216 -14.64 9.97 -1.22
N PHE A 217 -14.72 10.26 -2.52
CA PHE A 217 -13.54 10.52 -3.34
C PHE A 217 -13.56 11.92 -3.94
N PRO A 218 -12.45 12.67 -3.85
CA PRO A 218 -12.29 13.89 -4.63
C PRO A 218 -12.29 13.59 -6.13
N LEU A 219 -12.59 14.60 -6.93
CA LEU A 219 -12.51 14.54 -8.37
C LEU A 219 -11.09 14.24 -8.86
N GLY A 220 -10.98 13.36 -9.87
CA GLY A 220 -9.77 13.25 -10.67
C GLY A 220 -8.75 12.21 -10.20
N ILE A 221 -9.06 11.38 -9.18
CA ILE A 221 -8.19 10.27 -8.79
C ILE A 221 -8.18 9.22 -9.91
N PRO A 222 -7.00 8.76 -10.38
CA PRO A 222 -6.91 7.75 -11.42
C PRO A 222 -7.60 6.44 -11.04
N VAL A 223 -8.20 5.76 -12.01
CA VAL A 223 -8.81 4.44 -11.85
C VAL A 223 -8.20 3.44 -12.82
N GLY A 224 -8.28 3.73 -14.10
CA GLY A 224 -7.82 2.82 -15.15
C GLY A 224 -8.00 3.41 -16.54
N ARG A 225 -7.90 2.55 -17.54
CA ARG A 225 -8.14 2.90 -18.94
C ARG A 225 -9.16 1.96 -19.57
N ILE A 226 -9.97 2.49 -20.50
CA ILE A 226 -10.85 1.67 -21.30
C ILE A 226 -10.00 0.70 -22.12
N GLN A 227 -10.21 -0.60 -21.90
CA GLN A 227 -9.50 -1.67 -22.62
C GLN A 227 -10.38 -2.26 -23.73
N TYR A 228 -11.67 -2.37 -23.52
CA TYR A 228 -12.58 -2.99 -24.46
C TYR A 228 -13.94 -2.31 -24.43
N ILE A 229 -14.56 -2.18 -25.61
CA ILE A 229 -15.89 -1.61 -25.80
C ILE A 229 -16.67 -2.58 -26.69
N LYS A 230 -17.85 -2.99 -26.25
CA LYS A 230 -18.81 -3.71 -27.06
C LYS A 230 -20.07 -2.85 -27.22
N THR A 231 -20.47 -2.68 -28.46
CA THR A 231 -21.72 -1.94 -28.84
C THR A 231 -22.69 -2.88 -29.48
N ASN A 232 -23.99 -2.62 -29.29
CA ASN A 232 -25.08 -3.24 -30.03
C ASN A 232 -26.14 -2.17 -30.34
N ASN A 233 -26.48 -2.01 -31.63
CA ASN A 233 -27.45 -0.99 -32.10
C ASN A 233 -27.22 0.42 -31.50
N ASN A 234 -25.97 0.90 -31.54
CA ASN A 234 -25.53 2.19 -30.99
C ASN A 234 -25.60 2.30 -29.44
N TYR A 235 -25.72 1.20 -28.73
CA TYR A 235 -25.67 1.17 -27.27
C TYR A 235 -24.37 0.49 -26.79
N TYR A 236 -23.76 1.05 -25.77
CA TYR A 236 -22.67 0.39 -25.07
C TYR A 236 -23.23 -0.76 -24.23
N THR A 237 -22.91 -1.99 -24.60
CA THR A 237 -23.35 -3.20 -23.87
C THR A 237 -22.34 -3.70 -22.89
N LYS A 238 -21.05 -3.42 -23.13
CA LYS A 238 -19.95 -3.75 -22.22
C LYS A 238 -18.81 -2.76 -22.43
N ILE A 239 -18.29 -2.20 -21.32
CA ILE A 239 -17.12 -1.34 -21.34
C ILE A 239 -16.20 -1.84 -20.23
N ASP A 240 -15.08 -2.46 -20.62
CA ASP A 240 -14.10 -3.00 -19.69
C ASP A 240 -12.98 -1.97 -19.42
N ILE A 241 -12.72 -1.72 -18.14
CA ILE A 241 -11.70 -0.82 -17.64
C ILE A 241 -10.57 -1.63 -17.05
N LYS A 242 -9.37 -1.54 -17.63
CA LYS A 242 -8.15 -2.08 -17.04
C LYS A 242 -7.66 -1.14 -15.96
N LEU A 243 -7.57 -1.64 -14.72
CA LEU A 243 -7.08 -0.89 -13.57
C LEU A 243 -5.61 -0.50 -13.72
N PHE A 244 -5.23 0.65 -13.15
CA PHE A 244 -3.82 1.02 -12.96
C PHE A 244 -3.20 0.29 -11.78
N ASN A 245 -4.02 -0.07 -10.79
CA ASN A 245 -3.61 -0.82 -9.62
C ASN A 245 -3.52 -2.31 -9.91
N ASP A 246 -2.48 -2.95 -9.37
CA ASP A 246 -2.46 -4.38 -9.16
C ASP A 246 -3.10 -4.69 -7.80
N MET A 247 -4.37 -5.12 -7.84
CA MET A 247 -5.15 -5.40 -6.63
C MET A 247 -4.66 -6.63 -5.86
N SER A 248 -3.76 -7.44 -6.42
CA SER A 248 -3.15 -8.58 -5.73
C SER A 248 -1.99 -8.18 -4.81
N ALA A 249 -1.39 -7.01 -5.03
CA ALA A 249 -0.16 -6.56 -4.37
C ALA A 249 -0.32 -5.17 -3.70
N ILE A 250 -1.31 -5.03 -2.81
CA ILE A 250 -1.58 -3.79 -2.08
C ILE A 250 -0.92 -3.85 -0.70
N GLY A 251 0.13 -3.06 -0.48
CA GLY A 251 0.85 -3.00 0.80
C GLY A 251 0.53 -1.77 1.63
N HIS A 252 0.51 -0.59 1.00
CA HIS A 252 0.28 0.70 1.67
C HIS A 252 -0.84 1.47 0.99
N VAL A 253 -1.62 2.20 1.78
CA VAL A 253 -2.77 2.96 1.31
C VAL A 253 -2.88 4.30 2.04
N TYR A 254 -3.65 5.21 1.48
CA TYR A 254 -4.02 6.49 2.08
C TYR A 254 -5.55 6.54 2.21
N LEU A 255 -6.03 6.88 3.40
CA LEU A 255 -7.44 7.19 3.64
C LEU A 255 -7.67 8.67 3.36
N ILE A 256 -8.78 8.98 2.73
CA ILE A 256 -9.19 10.35 2.40
C ILE A 256 -10.27 10.77 3.41
N ILE A 257 -9.96 11.75 4.20
CA ILE A 257 -10.88 12.35 5.17
C ILE A 257 -11.43 13.63 4.54
N ASN A 258 -12.71 13.63 4.18
CA ASN A 258 -13.43 14.81 3.72
C ASN A 258 -14.08 15.48 4.94
N LYS A 259 -13.70 16.71 5.25
CA LYS A 259 -14.22 17.45 6.42
C LYS A 259 -15.69 17.81 6.28
N ASP A 260 -16.14 18.09 5.05
CA ASP A 260 -17.52 18.51 4.74
C ASP A 260 -18.48 17.31 4.63
N SER A 261 -17.99 16.07 4.73
CA SER A 261 -18.76 14.86 4.48
C SER A 261 -20.02 14.76 5.37
N ASN A 262 -19.90 15.13 6.65
CA ASN A 262 -21.03 15.03 7.59
C ASN A 262 -22.12 16.06 7.26
N GLU A 263 -21.74 17.28 6.92
CA GLU A 263 -22.67 18.35 6.56
C GLU A 263 -23.46 18.01 5.30
N ILE A 264 -22.73 17.56 4.25
CA ILE A 264 -23.36 17.14 2.97
C ILE A 264 -24.34 15.98 3.19
N LYS A 265 -23.93 14.94 3.94
CA LYS A 265 -24.79 13.79 4.23
C LYS A 265 -26.02 14.17 5.05
N THR A 266 -25.91 15.13 5.95
CA THR A 266 -27.06 15.61 6.74
C THR A 266 -28.08 16.28 5.83
N LEU A 267 -27.64 17.14 4.91
CA LEU A 267 -28.50 17.77 3.93
C LEU A 267 -29.20 16.75 3.01
N GLU A 268 -28.45 15.81 2.42
CA GLU A 268 -28.99 14.78 1.54
C GLU A 268 -30.01 13.88 2.26
N ASN A 269 -29.83 13.60 3.54
CA ASN A 269 -30.78 12.82 4.33
C ASN A 269 -32.06 13.60 4.67
N THR A 270 -31.97 14.91 4.85
CA THR A 270 -33.13 15.77 5.13
C THR A 270 -34.05 15.84 3.90
N ASP A 271 -33.49 15.99 2.70
CA ASP A 271 -34.25 16.04 1.46
C ASP A 271 -34.98 14.70 1.16
N ASN A 272 -34.41 13.55 1.56
CA ASN A 272 -35.04 12.24 1.41
C ASN A 272 -36.25 12.00 2.36
N ILE A 273 -36.37 12.75 3.45
CA ILE A 273 -37.46 12.61 4.43
C ILE A 273 -38.70 13.40 3.95
N GLU A 274 -38.54 14.45 3.19
CA GLU A 274 -39.68 15.29 2.68
C GLU A 274 -40.37 14.68 1.48
N HIS A 275 -39.89 13.61 0.86
CA HIS A 275 -40.42 12.96 -0.32
C HIS A 275 -41.07 11.58 -0.07
N HIS A 276 -41.40 11.23 1.19
CA HIS A 276 -42.12 10.00 1.57
C HIS A 276 -43.45 10.29 2.24
#